data_0b3b4965c9999951013ad83b715a52cd
#
_entry.id   0b3b4965c9999951013ad83b715a52cd
#
_cell.length_a   1.000
_cell.length_b   1.000
_cell.length_c   1.000
_cell.angle_alpha   90.00
_cell.angle_beta   90.00
_cell.angle_gamma   90.00
#
_symmetry.space_group_name_H-M   'P 1'
#
loop_
_entity.id
_entity.type
_entity.pdbx_description
1 polymer ?
#
loop_
_entity_poly.entity_id
_entity_poly.type
_entity_poly.pdbx_seq_one_letter_code
_entity_poly.pdbx_strand_id
1 'polypeptide(L)'
;MAEKTIMLVCSAGMSTSLLVSKMQKAAAAEGVDAEIFATAASDANNKLEEKHPDILMLGPQVRYMESNFKSKLDIPVEVINMQDYGMMNGEKVLKEAFKTLGVN
;
A
#
# COMPACT_ATOMS: atom_id res chain seq x y z
N MET A 1 -8.47 14.54 -8.66
CA MET A 1 -8.94 13.59 -7.64
C MET A 1 -8.43 12.19 -7.96
N ALA A 2 -7.86 11.50 -7.00
CA ALA A 2 -7.30 10.18 -7.25
C ALA A 2 -8.41 9.16 -7.50
N GLU A 3 -8.20 8.33 -8.52
CA GLU A 3 -9.15 7.28 -8.86
C GLU A 3 -9.10 6.11 -7.87
N LYS A 4 -7.89 5.81 -7.37
CA LYS A 4 -7.67 4.76 -6.38
C LYS A 4 -6.72 5.26 -5.31
N THR A 5 -6.92 4.76 -4.09
CA THR A 5 -6.07 5.12 -2.96
C THR A 5 -5.43 3.85 -2.40
N ILE A 6 -4.10 3.84 -2.34
CA ILE A 6 -3.31 2.71 -1.86
C ILE A 6 -2.57 3.15 -0.59
N MET A 7 -2.82 2.44 0.51
CA MET A 7 -2.19 2.73 1.78
C MET A 7 -1.20 1.63 2.13
N LEU A 8 0.04 2.02 2.44
CA LEU A 8 1.06 1.09 2.91
C LEU A 8 1.26 1.30 4.41
N VAL A 9 1.40 0.20 5.13
CA VAL A 9 1.65 0.23 6.57
C VAL A 9 2.98 -0.44 6.86
N CYS A 10 3.81 0.21 7.67
CA CYS A 10 5.09 -0.35 8.09
C CYS A 10 5.33 -0.01 9.56
N SER A 11 6.40 -0.60 10.14
CA SER A 11 6.68 -0.37 11.56
C SER A 11 7.19 1.05 11.84
N ALA A 12 8.02 1.60 10.97
CA ALA A 12 8.66 2.88 11.21
C ALA A 12 8.47 3.91 10.09
N GLY A 13 7.99 3.51 8.92
CA GLY A 13 7.66 4.43 7.84
C GLY A 13 8.79 4.90 6.94
N MET A 14 10.03 4.80 7.36
CA MET A 14 11.14 5.40 6.62
C MET A 14 11.50 4.66 5.34
N SER A 15 11.66 3.36 5.40
CA SER A 15 12.01 2.58 4.20
C SER A 15 10.85 2.54 3.21
N THR A 16 9.63 2.63 3.71
CA THR A 16 8.44 2.60 2.87
C THR A 16 8.28 3.90 2.06
N SER A 17 8.85 5.00 2.54
CA SER A 17 8.77 6.27 1.81
C SER A 17 9.39 6.18 0.43
N LEU A 18 10.53 5.50 0.30
CA LEU A 18 11.18 5.33 -0.99
C LEU A 18 10.35 4.43 -1.89
N LEU A 19 9.78 3.38 -1.33
CA LEU A 19 8.91 2.49 -2.11
C LEU A 19 7.68 3.24 -2.62
N VAL A 20 7.06 4.06 -1.78
CA VAL A 20 5.92 4.87 -2.17
C VAL A 20 6.29 5.80 -3.32
N SER A 21 7.44 6.45 -3.24
CA SER A 21 7.91 7.34 -4.30
C SER A 21 8.03 6.60 -5.63
N LYS A 22 8.57 5.39 -5.60
CA LYS A 22 8.71 4.59 -6.81
C LYS A 22 7.36 4.12 -7.35
N MET A 23 6.43 3.79 -6.46
CA MET A 23 5.08 3.44 -6.87
C MET A 23 4.36 4.62 -7.51
N GLN A 24 4.53 5.82 -6.97
CA GLN A 24 3.94 7.02 -7.52
C GLN A 24 4.47 7.29 -8.92
N LYS A 25 5.77 7.11 -9.13
CA LYS A 25 6.38 7.28 -10.44
C LYS A 25 5.86 6.25 -11.44
N ALA A 26 5.70 5.01 -11.00
CA ALA A 26 5.18 3.95 -11.85
C ALA A 26 3.73 4.23 -12.25
N ALA A 27 2.91 4.70 -11.32
CA ALA A 27 1.52 5.04 -11.62
C ALA A 27 1.45 6.17 -12.64
N ALA A 28 2.27 7.20 -12.48
CA ALA A 28 2.31 8.31 -13.42
C ALA A 28 2.75 7.83 -14.81
N ALA A 29 3.72 6.94 -14.88
CA ALA A 29 4.20 6.40 -16.15
C ALA A 29 3.12 5.60 -16.87
N GLU A 30 2.25 4.94 -16.12
CA GLU A 30 1.15 4.16 -16.71
C GLU A 30 -0.11 5.01 -16.95
N GLY A 31 -0.07 6.27 -16.59
CA GLY A 31 -1.22 7.15 -16.78
C GLY A 31 -2.36 6.89 -15.82
N VAL A 32 -2.08 6.25 -14.68
CA VAL A 32 -3.11 5.92 -13.68
C VAL A 32 -3.06 6.96 -12.57
N ASP A 33 -4.22 7.50 -12.22
CA ASP A 33 -4.35 8.47 -11.15
C ASP A 33 -4.59 7.72 -9.84
N ALA A 34 -3.55 7.62 -9.02
CA ALA A 34 -3.63 6.90 -7.75
C ALA A 34 -2.96 7.72 -6.65
N GLU A 35 -3.63 7.80 -5.50
CA GLU A 35 -3.03 8.37 -4.31
C GLU A 35 -2.34 7.23 -3.57
N ILE A 36 -1.04 7.36 -3.36
CA ILE A 36 -0.23 6.31 -2.71
C ILE A 36 0.49 6.95 -1.53
N PHE A 37 0.30 6.40 -0.35
CA PHE A 37 0.95 6.94 0.84
C PHE A 37 1.28 5.82 1.81
N ALA A 38 2.16 6.11 2.76
CA ALA A 38 2.56 5.17 3.79
C ALA A 38 2.32 5.77 5.17
N THR A 39 2.06 4.90 6.12
CA THR A 39 1.88 5.30 7.51
C THR A 39 2.49 4.25 8.44
N ALA A 40 2.84 4.67 9.65
CA ALA A 40 3.30 3.73 10.67
C ALA A 40 2.12 2.94 11.20
N ALA A 41 2.39 1.72 11.67
CA ALA A 41 1.35 0.85 12.21
C ALA A 41 0.57 1.53 13.35
N SER A 42 1.24 2.34 14.15
CA SER A 42 0.60 3.03 15.28
C SER A 42 -0.42 4.08 14.83
N ASP A 43 -0.32 4.57 13.59
CA ASP A 43 -1.21 5.61 13.08
C ASP A 43 -2.16 5.06 12.01
N ALA A 44 -2.12 3.77 11.76
CA ALA A 44 -2.88 3.17 10.66
C ALA A 44 -4.38 3.38 10.79
N ASN A 45 -4.93 3.22 12.00
CA ASN A 45 -6.38 3.37 12.20
C ASN A 45 -6.84 4.78 11.89
N ASN A 46 -6.06 5.80 12.28
CA ASN A 46 -6.39 7.19 11.98
C ASN A 46 -6.39 7.44 10.48
N LYS A 47 -5.41 6.90 9.78
CA LYS A 47 -5.32 7.08 8.33
C LYS A 47 -6.42 6.34 7.59
N LEU A 48 -6.81 5.18 8.08
CA LEU A 48 -7.93 4.45 7.49
C LEU A 48 -9.23 5.27 7.54
N GLU A 49 -9.49 5.92 8.67
CA GLU A 49 -10.67 6.75 8.83
C GLU A 49 -10.60 8.02 8.00
N GLU A 50 -9.41 8.60 7.88
CA GLU A 50 -9.22 9.87 7.17
C GLU A 50 -9.22 9.69 5.66
N LYS A 51 -8.56 8.65 5.16
CA LYS A 51 -8.30 8.50 3.73
C LYS A 51 -9.20 7.49 3.02
N HIS A 52 -9.79 6.56 3.74
CA HIS A 52 -10.65 5.51 3.17
C HIS A 52 -9.98 4.82 1.97
N PRO A 53 -8.81 4.19 2.16
CA PRO A 53 -8.10 3.59 1.03
C PRO A 53 -8.88 2.44 0.40
N ASP A 54 -8.58 2.17 -0.86
CA ASP A 54 -9.18 1.06 -1.59
C ASP A 54 -8.47 -0.26 -1.32
N ILE A 55 -7.21 -0.21 -0.92
CA ILE A 55 -6.42 -1.38 -0.57
C ILE A 55 -5.41 -1.01 0.51
N LEU A 56 -5.17 -1.96 1.40
CA LEU A 56 -4.17 -1.83 2.45
C LEU A 56 -3.05 -2.82 2.18
N MET A 57 -1.82 -2.34 2.09
CA MET A 57 -0.65 -3.19 1.87
C MET A 57 0.26 -3.10 3.08
N LEU A 58 0.64 -4.26 3.61
CA LEU A 58 1.47 -4.35 4.81
C LEU A 58 2.92 -4.64 4.43
N GLY A 59 3.84 -3.90 5.00
CA GLY A 59 5.25 -4.24 4.88
C GLY A 59 5.52 -5.59 5.54
N PRO A 60 6.55 -6.32 5.09
CA PRO A 60 6.83 -7.65 5.65
C PRO A 60 7.05 -7.64 7.16
N GLN A 61 7.54 -6.53 7.71
CA GLN A 61 7.80 -6.44 9.15
C GLN A 61 6.53 -6.41 9.99
N VAL A 62 5.40 -6.06 9.38
CA VAL A 62 4.12 -5.99 10.09
C VAL A 62 3.10 -6.99 9.55
N ARG A 63 3.57 -8.03 8.88
CA ARG A 63 2.69 -9.05 8.31
C ARG A 63 1.80 -9.72 9.36
N TYR A 64 2.22 -9.72 10.62
CA TYR A 64 1.44 -10.30 11.71
C TYR A 64 0.12 -9.56 11.92
N MET A 65 -0.02 -8.36 11.38
CA MET A 65 -1.26 -7.57 11.51
C MET A 65 -2.30 -7.89 10.43
N GLU A 66 -1.96 -8.75 9.48
CA GLU A 66 -2.83 -9.03 8.35
C GLU A 66 -4.21 -9.52 8.76
N SER A 67 -4.27 -10.55 9.61
CA SER A 67 -5.56 -11.11 10.00
C SER A 67 -6.40 -10.12 10.81
N ASN A 68 -5.75 -9.28 11.62
CA ASN A 68 -6.45 -8.26 12.39
C ASN A 68 -7.14 -7.25 11.46
N PHE A 69 -6.41 -6.75 10.47
CA PHE A 69 -6.98 -5.81 9.52
C PHE A 69 -8.07 -6.46 8.66
N LYS A 70 -7.84 -7.70 8.21
CA LYS A 70 -8.83 -8.40 7.42
C LYS A 70 -10.14 -8.61 8.17
N SER A 71 -10.06 -8.82 9.47
CA SER A 71 -11.26 -9.08 10.27
C SER A 71 -12.12 -7.83 10.47
N LYS A 72 -11.54 -6.64 10.37
CA LYS A 72 -12.29 -5.41 10.63
C LYS A 72 -12.43 -4.48 9.41
N LEU A 73 -11.86 -4.82 8.28
CA LEU A 73 -11.93 -3.99 7.07
C LEU A 73 -12.62 -4.74 5.94
N ASP A 74 -13.36 -3.99 5.14
CA ASP A 74 -14.03 -4.54 3.95
C ASP A 74 -13.17 -4.45 2.70
N ILE A 75 -12.02 -3.79 2.78
CA ILE A 75 -11.12 -3.63 1.64
C ILE A 75 -10.08 -4.74 1.61
N PRO A 76 -9.47 -5.01 0.45
CA PRO A 76 -8.38 -5.98 0.39
C PRO A 76 -7.22 -5.59 1.29
N VAL A 77 -6.66 -6.58 1.98
CA VAL A 77 -5.48 -6.41 2.84
C VAL A 77 -4.45 -7.42 2.35
N GLU A 78 -3.29 -6.95 1.92
CA GLU A 78 -2.23 -7.81 1.39
C GLU A 78 -0.90 -7.50 2.03
N VAL A 79 -0.05 -8.52 2.13
CA VAL A 79 1.33 -8.35 2.58
C VAL A 79 2.20 -8.16 1.34
N ILE A 80 3.03 -7.12 1.35
CA ILE A 80 3.95 -6.88 0.24
C ILE A 80 4.96 -8.02 0.16
N ASN A 81 5.22 -8.51 -1.04
CA ASN A 81 6.21 -9.56 -1.26
C ASN A 81 7.56 -9.11 -0.70
N MET A 82 8.18 -9.96 0.12
CA MET A 82 9.43 -9.61 0.81
C MET A 82 10.54 -9.25 -0.17
N GLN A 83 10.63 -9.97 -1.27
CA GLN A 83 11.67 -9.70 -2.27
C GLN A 83 11.43 -8.36 -2.96
N ASP A 84 10.19 -8.08 -3.34
CA ASP A 84 9.86 -6.82 -3.99
C ASP A 84 10.08 -5.64 -3.04
N TYR A 85 9.76 -5.83 -1.77
CA TYR A 85 9.99 -4.81 -0.75
C TYR A 85 11.50 -4.56 -0.55
N GLY A 86 12.28 -5.64 -0.43
CA GLY A 86 13.72 -5.52 -0.23
C GLY A 86 14.42 -4.86 -1.40
N MET A 87 13.94 -5.07 -2.61
CA MET A 87 14.51 -4.47 -3.82
C MET A 87 13.90 -3.11 -4.13
N MET A 88 12.96 -2.65 -3.34
CA MET A 88 12.23 -1.40 -3.58
C MET A 88 11.60 -1.39 -4.98
N ASN A 89 11.01 -2.51 -5.38
CA ASN A 89 10.41 -2.64 -6.71
C ASN A 89 8.99 -2.08 -6.70
N GLY A 90 8.90 -0.75 -6.77
CA GLY A 90 7.61 -0.05 -6.72
C GLY A 90 6.68 -0.42 -7.84
N GLU A 91 7.22 -0.64 -9.04
CA GLU A 91 6.41 -1.02 -10.19
C GLU A 91 5.68 -2.34 -9.95
N LYS A 92 6.38 -3.34 -9.42
CA LYS A 92 5.78 -4.64 -9.19
C LYS A 92 4.78 -4.62 -8.04
N VAL A 93 5.10 -3.89 -6.98
CA VAL A 93 4.16 -3.73 -5.85
C VAL A 93 2.88 -3.04 -6.35
N LEU A 94 3.03 -2.02 -7.18
CA LEU A 94 1.88 -1.31 -7.75
C LEU A 94 1.04 -2.23 -8.63
N LYS A 95 1.68 -3.04 -9.45
CA LYS A 95 0.97 -4.00 -10.31
C LYS A 95 0.13 -4.97 -9.49
N GLU A 96 0.67 -5.47 -8.39
CA GLU A 96 -0.06 -6.37 -7.51
C GLU A 96 -1.29 -5.67 -6.91
N ALA A 97 -1.14 -4.41 -6.49
CA ALA A 97 -2.25 -3.65 -5.96
C ALA A 97 -3.34 -3.46 -7.01
N PHE A 98 -2.96 -3.08 -8.21
CA PHE A 98 -3.92 -2.86 -9.29
C PHE A 98 -4.61 -4.16 -9.72
N LYS A 99 -3.86 -5.25 -9.73
CA LYS A 99 -4.44 -6.56 -10.04
C LYS A 99 -5.53 -6.92 -9.05
N THR A 100 -5.28 -6.71 -7.77
CA THR A 100 -6.27 -6.98 -6.72
C THR A 100 -7.48 -6.06 -6.86
N LEU A 101 -7.26 -4.79 -7.22
CA LEU A 101 -8.33 -3.81 -7.38
C LEU A 101 -9.07 -3.93 -8.70
N GLY A 102 -8.59 -4.75 -9.62
CA GLY A 102 -9.22 -4.89 -10.93
C GLY A 102 -8.92 -3.74 -11.88
N VAL A 103 -7.85 -3.01 -11.66
CA VAL A 103 -7.39 -1.92 -12.53
C VAL A 103 -6.41 -2.48 -13.55
N ASN A 104 -6.63 -2.15 -14.82
CA ASN A 104 -5.74 -2.62 -15.90
C ASN A 104 -4.66 -1.60 -16.21
#